data_2612479b37123ce311a1219d90e5f9f6
#
_entry.id   2612479b37123ce311a1219d90e5f9f6
#
_cell.length_a   1.000
_cell.length_b   1.000
_cell.length_c   1.000
_cell.angle_alpha   90.00
_cell.angle_beta   90.00
_cell.angle_gamma   90.00
#
_symmetry.space_group_name_H-M   'P 1'
#
loop_
_entity.id
_entity.type
_entity.pdbx_description
1 polymer ?
#
loop_
_entity_poly.entity_id
_entity_poly.type
_entity_poly.pdbx_seq_one_letter_code
_entity_poly.pdbx_strand_id
1 'polypeptide(L)'
;DDVNEKVIDILARNGVRVIALRSAGYNNVDLKSAQKNRIPVYRVPAYSPYAVAEHTLALLMTLNRKTHKAYNRTREGNFSLSGLTGFDLNGKTAGIVGTGKIARIFIKILRGLGVNVIAYDKFPNEQAAIDEEFKYVTLDELYANSDIISLHCPLTPETKHIIRYESKEKMKRGIIILNTGRGKLIDTSILIEALKDGRVGAAGLDVYEDESDYFFEDKSANVMQDDVLARLLAFNNVLLTSHQAFLTNEALDNIVETTFDNILKYASKEEVANVVWYDEETQKIVEGPKKK
;
A
#
# COMPACT_ATOMS: atom_id res chain seq x y z
N ASP A 1 -4.24 -13.69 -8.50
CA ASP A 1 -4.10 -15.16 -8.66
C ASP A 1 -2.94 -15.64 -7.81
N ASP A 2 -3.14 -16.75 -7.11
CA ASP A 2 -2.09 -17.40 -6.32
C ASP A 2 -1.30 -18.37 -7.19
N VAL A 3 0.00 -18.16 -7.33
CA VAL A 3 0.94 -18.95 -8.12
C VAL A 3 1.78 -19.80 -7.16
N ASN A 4 1.10 -20.68 -6.43
CA ASN A 4 1.68 -21.58 -5.45
C ASN A 4 2.44 -22.75 -6.10
N GLU A 5 3.05 -23.63 -5.29
CA GLU A 5 3.83 -24.77 -5.75
C GLU A 5 3.07 -25.64 -6.77
N LYS A 6 1.79 -25.95 -6.49
CA LYS A 6 0.97 -26.79 -7.38
C LYS A 6 0.77 -26.17 -8.76
N VAL A 7 0.50 -24.85 -8.78
CA VAL A 7 0.33 -24.09 -10.03
C VAL A 7 1.65 -24.07 -10.81
N ILE A 8 2.77 -23.81 -10.15
CA ILE A 8 4.10 -23.79 -10.78
C ILE A 8 4.45 -25.14 -11.38
N ASP A 9 4.20 -26.23 -10.67
CA ASP A 9 4.44 -27.59 -11.19
C ASP A 9 3.59 -27.90 -12.44
N ILE A 10 2.35 -27.43 -12.48
CA ILE A 10 1.49 -27.55 -13.66
C ILE A 10 2.05 -26.71 -14.82
N LEU A 11 2.43 -25.47 -14.57
CA LEU A 11 3.03 -24.59 -15.55
C LEU A 11 4.31 -25.19 -16.16
N ALA A 12 5.19 -25.73 -15.31
CA ALA A 12 6.41 -26.40 -15.74
C ALA A 12 6.16 -27.60 -16.65
N ARG A 13 5.21 -28.49 -16.26
CA ARG A 13 4.81 -29.66 -17.07
C ARG A 13 4.22 -29.27 -18.42
N ASN A 14 3.57 -28.11 -18.51
CA ASN A 14 3.00 -27.58 -19.74
C ASN A 14 4.00 -26.72 -20.56
N GLY A 15 5.29 -26.73 -20.19
CA GLY A 15 6.34 -26.09 -20.97
C GLY A 15 6.45 -24.58 -20.78
N VAL A 16 5.85 -24.01 -19.73
CA VAL A 16 6.06 -22.60 -19.37
C VAL A 16 7.52 -22.41 -18.93
N ARG A 17 8.17 -21.38 -19.46
CA ARG A 17 9.61 -21.13 -19.27
C ARG A 17 9.90 -19.83 -18.52
N VAL A 18 8.91 -18.97 -18.33
CA VAL A 18 9.06 -17.67 -17.69
C VAL A 18 7.73 -17.25 -17.06
N ILE A 19 7.79 -16.58 -15.94
CA ILE A 19 6.67 -15.86 -15.33
C ILE A 19 7.01 -14.38 -15.35
N ALA A 20 6.18 -13.57 -16.02
CA ALA A 20 6.31 -12.12 -16.07
C ALA A 20 5.14 -11.49 -15.32
N LEU A 21 5.41 -10.96 -14.13
CA LEU A 21 4.44 -10.28 -13.32
C LEU A 21 4.22 -8.87 -13.84
N ARG A 22 2.98 -8.40 -13.80
CA ARG A 22 2.59 -7.02 -14.11
C ARG A 22 2.57 -6.13 -12.86
N SER A 23 3.17 -6.58 -11.77
CA SER A 23 3.16 -5.94 -10.47
C SER A 23 4.56 -5.76 -9.90
N ALA A 24 4.70 -4.84 -8.96
CA ALA A 24 5.92 -4.70 -8.16
C ALA A 24 6.02 -5.77 -7.07
N GLY A 25 4.88 -6.13 -6.47
CA GLY A 25 4.77 -7.21 -5.49
C GLY A 25 4.80 -8.58 -6.15
N TYR A 26 5.36 -9.55 -5.45
CA TYR A 26 5.50 -10.95 -5.88
C TYR A 26 5.12 -11.95 -4.78
N ASN A 27 4.40 -11.49 -3.76
CA ASN A 27 4.01 -12.31 -2.61
C ASN A 27 3.08 -13.47 -2.96
N ASN A 28 2.41 -13.38 -4.11
CA ASN A 28 1.53 -14.40 -4.65
C ASN A 28 2.27 -15.50 -5.44
N VAL A 29 3.60 -15.46 -5.54
CA VAL A 29 4.40 -16.45 -6.28
C VAL A 29 5.29 -17.21 -5.32
N ASP A 30 5.23 -18.55 -5.36
CA ASP A 30 6.20 -19.40 -4.69
C ASP A 30 7.53 -19.43 -5.46
N LEU A 31 8.41 -18.46 -5.12
CA LEU A 31 9.71 -18.31 -5.77
C LEU A 31 10.64 -19.53 -5.56
N LYS A 32 10.46 -20.27 -4.46
CA LYS A 32 11.23 -21.48 -4.20
C LYS A 32 10.87 -22.59 -5.20
N SER A 33 9.59 -22.78 -5.41
CA SER A 33 9.09 -23.73 -6.41
C SER A 33 9.40 -23.30 -7.83
N ALA A 34 9.32 -22.00 -8.14
CA ALA A 34 9.72 -21.47 -9.45
C ALA A 34 11.20 -21.76 -9.74
N GLN A 35 12.08 -21.54 -8.76
CA GLN A 35 13.51 -21.86 -8.92
C GLN A 35 13.77 -23.35 -9.08
N LYS A 36 13.14 -24.23 -8.29
CA LYS A 36 13.22 -25.68 -8.41
C LYS A 36 12.85 -26.15 -9.82
N ASN A 37 11.84 -25.52 -10.42
CA ASN A 37 11.37 -25.81 -11.78
C ASN A 37 12.14 -25.02 -12.87
N ARG A 38 13.17 -24.23 -12.52
CA ARG A 38 13.97 -23.39 -13.42
C ARG A 38 13.14 -22.39 -14.22
N ILE A 39 12.07 -21.89 -13.65
CA ILE A 39 11.22 -20.84 -14.23
C ILE A 39 11.63 -19.50 -13.61
N PRO A 40 12.30 -18.60 -14.34
CA PRO A 40 12.60 -17.28 -13.83
C PRO A 40 11.30 -16.47 -13.66
N VAL A 41 11.28 -15.63 -12.64
CA VAL A 41 10.17 -14.73 -12.33
C VAL A 41 10.67 -13.30 -12.48
N TYR A 42 10.02 -12.54 -13.34
CA TYR A 42 10.28 -11.11 -13.56
C TYR A 42 9.13 -10.28 -13.04
N ARG A 43 9.42 -9.08 -12.58
CA ARG A 43 8.42 -8.14 -12.06
C ARG A 43 8.56 -6.76 -12.68
N VAL A 44 7.62 -5.88 -12.38
CA VAL A 44 7.70 -4.44 -12.67
C VAL A 44 8.05 -3.72 -11.37
N PRO A 45 9.31 -3.38 -11.11
CA PRO A 45 9.76 -2.91 -9.80
C PRO A 45 9.20 -1.54 -9.42
N ALA A 46 8.90 -0.70 -10.42
CA ALA A 46 8.29 0.61 -10.24
C ALA A 46 7.55 1.00 -11.52
N TYR A 47 6.30 1.43 -11.39
CA TYR A 47 5.48 1.85 -12.53
C TYR A 47 5.04 3.31 -12.46
N SER A 48 4.58 3.80 -11.30
CA SER A 48 4.33 5.23 -11.03
C SER A 48 4.27 5.49 -9.54
N PRO A 49 5.36 5.97 -8.91
CA PRO A 49 5.32 6.35 -7.50
C PRO A 49 4.42 7.56 -7.25
N TYR A 50 4.19 8.41 -8.27
CA TYR A 50 3.26 9.54 -8.19
C TYR A 50 1.82 9.08 -8.05
N ALA A 51 1.37 8.10 -8.85
CA ALA A 51 0.02 7.58 -8.80
C ALA A 51 -0.39 7.18 -7.38
N VAL A 52 0.46 6.40 -6.69
CA VAL A 52 0.18 5.93 -5.32
C VAL A 52 0.19 7.10 -4.32
N ALA A 53 1.14 8.03 -4.43
CA ALA A 53 1.22 9.19 -3.55
C ALA A 53 0.01 10.11 -3.71
N GLU A 54 -0.42 10.36 -4.94
CA GLU A 54 -1.59 11.19 -5.26
C GLU A 54 -2.89 10.52 -4.82
N HIS A 55 -3.02 9.19 -4.98
CA HIS A 55 -4.15 8.44 -4.46
C HIS A 55 -4.23 8.50 -2.93
N THR A 56 -3.07 8.43 -2.24
CA THR A 56 -3.00 8.60 -0.78
C THR A 56 -3.51 9.98 -0.37
N LEU A 57 -3.16 11.03 -1.12
CA LEU A 57 -3.70 12.37 -0.92
C LEU A 57 -5.20 12.42 -1.18
N ALA A 58 -5.68 11.78 -2.24
CA ALA A 58 -7.10 11.74 -2.57
C ALA A 58 -7.93 11.09 -1.45
N LEU A 59 -7.45 9.98 -0.88
CA LEU A 59 -8.06 9.34 0.30
C LEU A 59 -8.10 10.30 1.49
N LEU A 60 -6.98 10.95 1.81
CA LEU A 60 -6.88 11.91 2.90
C LEU A 60 -7.87 13.07 2.74
N MET A 61 -7.87 13.70 1.58
CA MET A 61 -8.73 14.86 1.31
C MET A 61 -10.21 14.48 1.27
N THR A 62 -10.54 13.31 0.72
CA THR A 62 -11.90 12.79 0.69
C THR A 62 -12.43 12.48 2.10
N LEU A 63 -11.62 11.88 2.96
CA LEU A 63 -11.97 11.65 4.37
C LEU A 63 -12.15 12.95 5.14
N ASN A 64 -11.21 13.87 5.01
CA ASN A 64 -11.23 15.14 5.71
C ASN A 64 -12.42 16.01 5.27
N ARG A 65 -12.55 16.24 3.96
CA ARG A 65 -13.57 17.18 3.41
C ARG A 65 -14.89 16.49 3.08
N LYS A 66 -14.97 15.15 3.21
CA LYS A 66 -16.19 14.33 3.01
C LYS A 66 -16.88 14.60 1.68
N THR A 67 -16.10 14.86 0.63
CA THR A 67 -16.60 15.28 -0.69
C THR A 67 -17.52 14.24 -1.33
N HIS A 68 -17.23 12.95 -1.14
CA HIS A 68 -18.07 11.84 -1.60
C HIS A 68 -19.48 11.87 -0.96
N LYS A 69 -19.56 12.19 0.34
CA LYS A 69 -20.86 12.32 1.04
C LYS A 69 -21.61 13.58 0.62
N ALA A 70 -20.89 14.70 0.50
CA ALA A 70 -21.49 15.95 0.04
C ALA A 70 -22.05 15.80 -1.38
N TYR A 71 -21.31 15.17 -2.29
CA TYR A 71 -21.75 14.88 -3.65
C TYR A 71 -23.04 14.05 -3.68
N ASN A 72 -23.11 12.95 -2.95
CA ASN A 72 -24.29 12.10 -2.91
C ASN A 72 -25.52 12.85 -2.34
N ARG A 73 -25.35 13.60 -1.22
CA ARG A 73 -26.43 14.37 -0.60
C ARG A 73 -27.02 15.42 -1.53
N THR A 74 -26.19 16.18 -2.24
CA THR A 74 -26.70 17.24 -3.14
C THR A 74 -27.49 16.66 -4.30
N ARG A 75 -27.15 15.47 -4.79
CA ARG A 75 -27.93 14.76 -5.81
C ARG A 75 -29.30 14.29 -5.32
N GLU A 76 -29.43 14.06 -4.01
CA GLU A 76 -30.69 13.72 -3.34
C GLU A 76 -31.46 14.95 -2.86
N GLY A 77 -31.04 16.17 -3.21
CA GLY A 77 -31.64 17.42 -2.80
C GLY A 77 -31.36 17.84 -1.34
N ASN A 78 -30.41 17.14 -0.67
CA ASN A 78 -30.01 17.48 0.69
C ASN A 78 -28.77 18.39 0.68
N PHE A 79 -28.97 19.68 0.94
CA PHE A 79 -27.91 20.72 0.98
C PHE A 79 -27.44 21.03 2.41
N SER A 80 -27.78 20.22 3.41
CA SER A 80 -27.36 20.42 4.80
C SER A 80 -25.85 20.21 4.96
N LEU A 81 -25.19 21.10 5.69
CA LEU A 81 -23.77 21.01 6.05
C LEU A 81 -23.52 20.14 7.28
N SER A 82 -24.55 19.68 7.96
CA SER A 82 -24.44 18.86 9.18
C SER A 82 -23.59 17.61 8.94
N GLY A 83 -22.58 17.40 9.78
CA GLY A 83 -21.68 16.25 9.70
C GLY A 83 -20.63 16.31 8.57
N LEU A 84 -20.53 17.43 7.81
CA LEU A 84 -19.52 17.61 6.74
C LEU A 84 -18.30 18.41 7.20
N THR A 85 -18.24 18.84 8.46
CA THR A 85 -17.09 19.59 8.98
C THR A 85 -15.79 18.81 8.83
N GLY A 86 -14.80 19.44 8.23
CA GLY A 86 -13.42 19.01 8.13
C GLY A 86 -12.49 19.85 9.00
N PHE A 87 -11.19 19.71 8.78
CA PHE A 87 -10.17 20.54 9.43
C PHE A 87 -9.11 20.99 8.41
N ASP A 88 -8.36 22.03 8.74
CA ASP A 88 -7.23 22.48 7.91
C ASP A 88 -6.02 21.58 8.10
N LEU A 89 -5.39 21.18 6.99
CA LEU A 89 -4.15 20.38 7.04
C LEU A 89 -2.96 21.24 7.45
N ASN A 90 -2.98 22.53 7.14
CA ASN A 90 -1.92 23.46 7.52
C ASN A 90 -1.67 23.43 9.03
N GLY A 91 -0.42 23.27 9.41
CA GLY A 91 0.01 23.17 10.81
C GLY A 91 -0.21 21.81 11.48
N LYS A 92 -0.88 20.84 10.83
CA LYS A 92 -0.98 19.46 11.33
C LYS A 92 0.33 18.72 11.19
N THR A 93 0.48 17.62 11.90
CA THR A 93 1.64 16.74 11.84
C THR A 93 1.28 15.40 11.19
N ALA A 94 1.99 15.03 10.13
CA ALA A 94 1.90 13.72 9.50
C ALA A 94 3.10 12.85 9.87
N GLY A 95 2.83 11.65 10.35
CA GLY A 95 3.82 10.60 10.60
C GLY A 95 3.88 9.65 9.40
N ILE A 96 5.04 9.53 8.80
CA ILE A 96 5.27 8.69 7.62
C ILE A 96 6.10 7.47 8.03
N VAL A 97 5.53 6.28 7.84
CA VAL A 97 6.22 5.01 8.14
C VAL A 97 6.77 4.42 6.85
N GLY A 98 8.10 4.45 6.70
CA GLY A 98 8.81 4.14 5.46
C GLY A 98 9.03 5.38 4.61
N THR A 99 10.27 5.61 4.14
CA THR A 99 10.69 6.81 3.38
C THR A 99 11.21 6.46 1.99
N GLY A 100 10.60 5.45 1.36
CA GLY A 100 10.86 5.07 -0.03
C GLY A 100 10.36 6.12 -1.04
N LYS A 101 10.49 5.83 -2.33
CA LYS A 101 10.16 6.76 -3.43
C LYS A 101 8.75 7.33 -3.34
N ILE A 102 7.74 6.49 -3.06
CA ILE A 102 6.33 6.92 -2.93
C ILE A 102 6.17 7.86 -1.74
N ALA A 103 6.70 7.48 -0.59
CA ALA A 103 6.63 8.29 0.63
C ALA A 103 7.25 9.67 0.45
N ARG A 104 8.40 9.76 -0.20
CA ARG A 104 9.09 11.04 -0.46
C ARG A 104 8.26 11.97 -1.35
N ILE A 105 7.56 11.45 -2.34
CA ILE A 105 6.62 12.24 -3.14
C ILE A 105 5.46 12.71 -2.27
N PHE A 106 4.88 11.82 -1.46
CA PHE A 106 3.78 12.19 -0.56
C PHE A 106 4.20 13.23 0.48
N ILE A 107 5.42 13.13 1.02
CA ILE A 107 6.02 14.14 1.92
C ILE A 107 6.06 15.52 1.24
N LYS A 108 6.54 15.59 0.00
CA LYS A 108 6.57 16.86 -0.76
C LYS A 108 5.17 17.47 -0.95
N ILE A 109 4.19 16.63 -1.25
CA ILE A 109 2.79 17.06 -1.38
C ILE A 109 2.29 17.62 -0.04
N LEU A 110 2.50 16.92 1.06
CA LEU A 110 2.08 17.34 2.40
C LEU A 110 2.76 18.63 2.83
N ARG A 111 4.07 18.76 2.58
CA ARG A 111 4.82 20.00 2.83
C ARG A 111 4.23 21.18 2.06
N GLY A 112 3.87 20.98 0.78
CA GLY A 112 3.19 21.98 -0.03
C GLY A 112 1.83 22.43 0.53
N LEU A 113 1.18 21.61 1.35
CA LEU A 113 -0.05 21.92 2.07
C LEU A 113 0.18 22.52 3.47
N GLY A 114 1.44 22.79 3.85
CA GLY A 114 1.79 23.34 5.15
C GLY A 114 1.74 22.34 6.31
N VAL A 115 1.79 21.03 6.00
CA VAL A 115 1.83 19.96 7.01
C VAL A 115 3.25 19.79 7.53
N ASN A 116 3.41 19.64 8.84
CA ASN A 116 4.67 19.23 9.45
C ASN A 116 4.84 17.72 9.25
N VAL A 117 6.03 17.28 8.82
CA VAL A 117 6.27 15.86 8.57
C VAL A 117 7.35 15.32 9.49
N ILE A 118 7.02 14.21 10.16
CA ILE A 118 7.95 13.35 10.89
C ILE A 118 7.91 11.96 10.26
N ALA A 119 9.02 11.24 10.27
CA ALA A 119 9.11 9.95 9.60
C ALA A 119 9.85 8.91 10.46
N TYR A 120 9.54 7.66 10.21
CA TYR A 120 10.28 6.51 10.70
C TYR A 120 10.66 5.60 9.54
N ASP A 121 11.92 5.22 9.48
CA ASP A 121 12.42 4.18 8.57
C ASP A 121 13.49 3.34 9.28
N LYS A 122 13.56 2.04 8.96
CA LYS A 122 14.61 1.16 9.47
C LYS A 122 15.99 1.55 8.92
N PHE A 123 16.02 2.17 7.73
CA PHE A 123 17.21 2.62 7.03
C PHE A 123 17.06 4.10 6.65
N PRO A 124 17.23 5.02 7.60
CA PRO A 124 17.01 6.44 7.37
C PRO A 124 17.98 7.00 6.32
N ASN A 125 17.46 7.92 5.50
CA ASN A 125 18.24 8.70 4.53
C ASN A 125 18.25 10.16 4.96
N GLU A 126 19.30 10.56 5.64
CA GLU A 126 19.43 11.91 6.22
C GLU A 126 19.44 13.01 5.13
N GLN A 127 20.01 12.73 3.97
CA GLN A 127 20.00 13.70 2.88
C GLN A 127 18.57 13.93 2.37
N ALA A 128 17.77 12.88 2.25
CA ALA A 128 16.37 13.02 1.88
C ALA A 128 15.58 13.82 2.92
N ALA A 129 15.89 13.66 4.21
CA ALA A 129 15.25 14.42 5.28
C ALA A 129 15.54 15.91 5.17
N ILE A 130 16.76 16.28 4.81
CA ILE A 130 17.16 17.68 4.56
C ILE A 130 16.47 18.21 3.30
N ASP A 131 16.55 17.49 2.18
CA ASP A 131 16.04 17.92 0.87
C ASP A 131 14.52 18.12 0.86
N GLU A 132 13.79 17.33 1.65
CA GLU A 132 12.33 17.30 1.69
C GLU A 132 11.76 17.87 2.99
N GLU A 133 12.62 18.42 3.84
CA GLU A 133 12.29 19.16 5.07
C GLU A 133 11.41 18.35 6.05
N PHE A 134 11.83 17.12 6.40
CA PHE A 134 11.20 16.33 7.44
C PHE A 134 12.22 15.84 8.48
N LYS A 135 11.76 15.29 9.61
CA LYS A 135 12.61 14.72 10.66
C LYS A 135 12.37 13.25 10.84
N TYR A 136 13.44 12.47 10.98
CA TYR A 136 13.34 11.12 11.51
C TYR A 136 13.12 11.15 13.03
N VAL A 137 12.23 10.28 13.49
CA VAL A 137 11.89 10.09 14.90
C VAL A 137 11.75 8.59 15.19
N THR A 138 11.68 8.22 16.45
CA THR A 138 11.32 6.85 16.84
C THR A 138 9.87 6.54 16.45
N LEU A 139 9.53 5.26 16.31
CA LEU A 139 8.17 4.86 15.98
C LEU A 139 7.17 5.29 17.07
N ASP A 140 7.57 5.26 18.33
CA ASP A 140 6.76 5.71 19.45
C ASP A 140 6.48 7.21 19.41
N GLU A 141 7.51 8.01 19.13
CA GLU A 141 7.36 9.46 18.94
C GLU A 141 6.46 9.76 17.74
N LEU A 142 6.56 8.98 16.65
CA LEU A 142 5.70 9.13 15.49
C LEU A 142 4.23 8.90 15.88
N TYR A 143 3.91 7.83 16.59
CA TYR A 143 2.55 7.57 17.05
C TYR A 143 2.01 8.67 17.95
N ALA A 144 2.81 9.14 18.91
CA ALA A 144 2.39 10.12 19.90
C ALA A 144 2.18 11.52 19.33
N ASN A 145 2.89 11.90 18.27
CA ASN A 145 2.90 13.28 17.77
C ASN A 145 2.10 13.48 16.48
N SER A 146 1.68 12.41 15.80
CA SER A 146 0.97 12.51 14.52
C SER A 146 -0.51 12.80 14.68
N ASP A 147 -1.05 13.63 13.80
CA ASP A 147 -2.49 13.81 13.54
C ASP A 147 -2.94 12.89 12.38
N ILE A 148 -1.99 12.54 11.50
CA ILE A 148 -2.17 11.65 10.36
C ILE A 148 -1.01 10.67 10.37
N ILE A 149 -1.27 9.36 10.17
CA ILE A 149 -0.22 8.35 9.92
C ILE A 149 -0.44 7.76 8.54
N SER A 150 0.62 7.70 7.73
CA SER A 150 0.60 7.06 6.41
C SER A 150 1.65 5.98 6.30
N LEU A 151 1.23 4.79 5.85
CA LEU A 151 2.06 3.60 5.78
C LEU A 151 2.61 3.39 4.37
N HIS A 152 3.94 3.43 4.23
CA HIS A 152 4.67 3.28 2.96
C HIS A 152 5.84 2.29 3.07
N CYS A 153 5.93 1.57 4.19
CA CYS A 153 6.94 0.53 4.39
C CYS A 153 6.55 -0.78 3.70
N PRO A 154 7.51 -1.63 3.31
CA PRO A 154 7.22 -2.97 2.83
C PRO A 154 6.65 -3.85 3.96
N LEU A 155 5.88 -4.88 3.58
CA LEU A 155 5.45 -5.91 4.52
C LEU A 155 6.60 -6.89 4.77
N THR A 156 7.07 -6.92 6.00
CA THR A 156 8.09 -7.84 6.51
C THR A 156 7.60 -8.44 7.84
N PRO A 157 8.28 -9.44 8.40
CA PRO A 157 7.93 -9.93 9.74
C PRO A 157 7.91 -8.84 10.81
N GLU A 158 8.80 -7.83 10.70
CA GLU A 158 8.90 -6.72 11.66
C GLU A 158 7.83 -5.64 11.45
N THR A 159 7.35 -5.45 10.22
CA THR A 159 6.34 -4.43 9.88
C THR A 159 4.92 -4.99 9.85
N LYS A 160 4.77 -6.32 9.86
CA LYS A 160 3.45 -6.94 9.99
C LYS A 160 2.77 -6.43 11.27
N HIS A 161 1.54 -5.93 11.09
CA HIS A 161 0.75 -5.33 12.17
C HIS A 161 1.53 -4.22 12.91
N ILE A 162 2.22 -3.35 12.17
CA ILE A 162 2.87 -2.17 12.75
C ILE A 162 1.82 -1.24 13.39
N ILE A 163 0.58 -1.27 12.88
CA ILE A 163 -0.59 -0.74 13.55
C ILE A 163 -1.30 -1.89 14.25
N ARG A 164 -1.19 -1.92 15.59
CA ARG A 164 -1.72 -2.93 16.50
C ARG A 164 -2.08 -2.32 17.85
N TYR A 165 -2.48 -3.13 18.82
CA TYR A 165 -2.95 -2.67 20.11
C TYR A 165 -1.95 -1.72 20.80
N GLU A 166 -0.68 -2.09 20.89
CA GLU A 166 0.35 -1.29 21.56
C GLU A 166 0.60 0.05 20.85
N SER A 167 0.52 0.09 19.54
CA SER A 167 0.65 1.33 18.77
C SER A 167 -0.59 2.22 18.91
N LYS A 168 -1.80 1.62 18.92
CA LYS A 168 -3.07 2.30 19.15
C LYS A 168 -3.05 3.11 20.45
N GLU A 169 -2.57 2.51 21.54
CA GLU A 169 -2.55 3.17 22.86
C GLU A 169 -1.63 4.42 22.91
N LYS A 170 -0.64 4.47 22.03
CA LYS A 170 0.30 5.61 21.92
C LYS A 170 -0.21 6.74 21.02
N MET A 171 -1.21 6.49 20.18
CA MET A 171 -1.71 7.46 19.20
C MET A 171 -2.57 8.54 19.84
N LYS A 172 -2.60 9.71 19.21
CA LYS A 172 -3.58 10.75 19.55
C LYS A 172 -5.02 10.26 19.26
N ARG A 173 -5.97 10.74 20.04
CA ARG A 173 -7.39 10.50 19.72
C ARG A 173 -7.79 11.27 18.45
N GLY A 174 -8.58 10.63 17.61
CA GLY A 174 -9.04 11.22 16.36
C GLY A 174 -8.05 11.17 15.22
N ILE A 175 -6.96 10.39 15.35
CA ILE A 175 -5.93 10.25 14.31
C ILE A 175 -6.52 9.70 13.01
N ILE A 176 -5.96 10.12 11.87
CA ILE A 176 -6.26 9.53 10.56
C ILE A 176 -5.17 8.52 10.20
N ILE A 177 -5.57 7.32 9.76
CA ILE A 177 -4.65 6.29 9.26
C ILE A 177 -4.86 6.11 7.76
N LEU A 178 -3.76 6.13 7.00
CA LEU A 178 -3.74 5.90 5.55
C LEU A 178 -2.88 4.68 5.23
N ASN A 179 -3.39 3.77 4.41
CA ASN A 179 -2.64 2.60 3.96
C ASN A 179 -2.91 2.31 2.48
N THR A 180 -1.93 2.61 1.64
CA THR A 180 -1.89 2.29 0.21
C THR A 180 -0.76 1.31 -0.12
N GLY A 181 -0.23 0.63 0.90
CA GLY A 181 0.89 -0.31 0.78
C GLY A 181 0.47 -1.77 0.79
N ARG A 182 0.33 -2.36 1.97
CA ARG A 182 -0.08 -3.75 2.18
C ARG A 182 -1.06 -3.85 3.33
N GLY A 183 -2.15 -4.62 3.15
CA GLY A 183 -3.21 -4.76 4.17
C GLY A 183 -2.68 -5.22 5.51
N LYS A 184 -1.82 -6.24 5.52
CA LYS A 184 -1.21 -6.82 6.74
C LYS A 184 -0.25 -5.91 7.53
N LEU A 185 -0.07 -4.66 7.13
CA LEU A 185 0.58 -3.65 7.97
C LEU A 185 -0.32 -3.20 9.13
N ILE A 186 -1.63 -3.41 9.02
CA ILE A 186 -2.62 -3.07 10.03
C ILE A 186 -3.27 -4.37 10.54
N ASP A 187 -3.36 -4.53 11.85
CA ASP A 187 -4.28 -5.48 12.46
C ASP A 187 -5.70 -4.92 12.31
N THR A 188 -6.49 -5.52 11.42
CA THR A 188 -7.81 -5.01 11.06
C THR A 188 -8.78 -5.06 12.25
N SER A 189 -8.65 -6.04 13.14
CA SER A 189 -9.48 -6.15 14.34
C SER A 189 -9.23 -4.98 15.30
N ILE A 190 -7.96 -4.62 15.49
CA ILE A 190 -7.57 -3.48 16.31
C ILE A 190 -7.97 -2.15 15.66
N LEU A 191 -7.87 -2.03 14.34
CA LEU A 191 -8.38 -0.85 13.63
C LEU A 191 -9.88 -0.65 13.87
N ILE A 192 -10.68 -1.72 13.77
CA ILE A 192 -12.12 -1.68 14.04
C ILE A 192 -12.39 -1.25 15.48
N GLU A 193 -11.66 -1.78 16.44
CA GLU A 193 -11.77 -1.36 17.84
C GLU A 193 -11.43 0.13 18.02
N ALA A 194 -10.33 0.58 17.43
CA ALA A 194 -9.87 1.97 17.48
C ALA A 194 -10.84 2.97 16.80
N LEU A 195 -11.54 2.53 15.76
CA LEU A 195 -12.61 3.31 15.12
C LEU A 195 -13.84 3.42 16.04
N LYS A 196 -14.21 2.35 16.76
CA LYS A 196 -15.34 2.34 17.69
C LYS A 196 -15.10 3.23 18.91
N ASP A 197 -13.90 3.20 19.47
CA ASP A 197 -13.58 3.98 20.67
C ASP A 197 -13.14 5.43 20.33
N GLY A 198 -13.04 5.77 19.05
CA GLY A 198 -12.66 7.10 18.56
C GLY A 198 -11.17 7.42 18.72
N ARG A 199 -10.31 6.45 18.98
CA ARG A 199 -8.85 6.63 18.90
C ARG A 199 -8.47 6.93 17.47
N VAL A 200 -8.95 6.13 16.52
CA VAL A 200 -8.87 6.41 15.10
C VAL A 200 -10.11 7.19 14.66
N GLY A 201 -9.91 8.42 14.21
CA GLY A 201 -10.97 9.31 13.74
C GLY A 201 -11.44 8.99 12.33
N ALA A 202 -10.52 8.49 11.47
CA ALA A 202 -10.84 8.01 10.12
C ALA A 202 -9.76 7.09 9.58
N ALA A 203 -10.10 6.23 8.62
CA ALA A 203 -9.15 5.38 7.91
C ALA A 203 -9.36 5.44 6.40
N GLY A 204 -8.28 5.69 5.65
CA GLY A 204 -8.21 5.64 4.18
C GLY A 204 -7.36 4.47 3.74
N LEU A 205 -7.98 3.48 3.14
CA LEU A 205 -7.37 2.21 2.84
C LEU A 205 -7.53 1.92 1.35
N ASP A 206 -6.45 1.57 0.68
CA ASP A 206 -6.48 1.03 -0.68
C ASP A 206 -6.23 -0.48 -0.68
N VAL A 207 -5.89 -1.02 0.49
CA VAL A 207 -5.55 -2.41 0.71
C VAL A 207 -6.25 -2.94 1.96
N TYR A 208 -6.50 -4.26 1.95
CA TYR A 208 -7.12 -4.98 3.05
C TYR A 208 -6.30 -6.22 3.42
N GLU A 209 -6.41 -6.70 4.64
CA GLU A 209 -5.58 -7.80 5.15
C GLU A 209 -5.80 -9.11 4.38
N ASP A 210 -7.06 -9.43 4.05
CA ASP A 210 -7.49 -10.61 3.33
C ASP A 210 -8.17 -10.26 2.00
N GLU A 211 -7.54 -9.36 1.22
CA GLU A 211 -8.09 -8.79 -0.03
C GLU A 211 -8.28 -9.81 -1.17
N SER A 212 -7.60 -10.96 -1.12
CA SER A 212 -7.51 -11.92 -2.23
C SER A 212 -8.86 -12.43 -2.77
N ASP A 213 -9.88 -12.49 -1.92
CA ASP A 213 -11.17 -13.08 -2.26
C ASP A 213 -12.17 -12.07 -2.85
N TYR A 214 -11.87 -10.78 -2.76
CA TYR A 214 -12.79 -9.71 -3.11
C TYR A 214 -12.23 -8.72 -4.13
N PHE A 215 -10.95 -8.39 -4.03
CA PHE A 215 -10.38 -7.32 -4.85
C PHE A 215 -10.21 -7.76 -6.30
N PHE A 216 -10.40 -6.81 -7.22
CA PHE A 216 -10.37 -7.00 -8.68
C PHE A 216 -11.51 -7.83 -9.27
N GLU A 217 -12.54 -8.17 -8.49
CA GLU A 217 -13.71 -8.88 -8.97
C GLU A 217 -15.02 -8.13 -8.72
N ASP A 218 -16.00 -8.32 -9.58
CA ASP A 218 -17.35 -7.84 -9.33
C ASP A 218 -18.11 -8.84 -8.46
N LYS A 219 -18.25 -8.50 -7.19
CA LYS A 219 -19.03 -9.28 -6.20
C LYS A 219 -20.35 -8.58 -5.84
N SER A 220 -20.79 -7.55 -6.59
CA SER A 220 -21.96 -6.74 -6.24
C SER A 220 -23.26 -7.53 -6.14
N ALA A 221 -23.37 -8.65 -6.85
CA ALA A 221 -24.53 -9.55 -6.79
C ALA A 221 -24.42 -10.61 -5.66
N ASN A 222 -23.30 -10.69 -4.94
CA ASN A 222 -23.03 -11.71 -3.96
C ASN A 222 -23.20 -11.19 -2.54
N VAL A 223 -23.59 -12.06 -1.62
CA VAL A 223 -23.59 -11.72 -0.19
C VAL A 223 -22.14 -11.70 0.30
N MET A 224 -21.77 -10.62 0.98
CA MET A 224 -20.46 -10.49 1.63
C MET A 224 -20.34 -11.57 2.71
N GLN A 225 -19.33 -12.42 2.59
CA GLN A 225 -19.05 -13.52 3.55
C GLN A 225 -18.00 -13.12 4.58
N ASP A 226 -17.20 -12.08 4.30
CA ASP A 226 -16.20 -11.56 5.22
C ASP A 226 -16.85 -10.54 6.18
N ASP A 227 -17.16 -10.99 7.40
CA ASP A 227 -17.79 -10.16 8.43
C ASP A 227 -16.89 -9.00 8.87
N VAL A 228 -15.56 -9.16 8.79
CA VAL A 228 -14.59 -8.13 9.16
C VAL A 228 -14.60 -7.02 8.11
N LEU A 229 -14.53 -7.39 6.83
CA LEU A 229 -14.63 -6.44 5.71
C LEU A 229 -15.99 -5.75 5.69
N ALA A 230 -17.08 -6.49 5.84
CA ALA A 230 -18.44 -5.94 5.92
C ALA A 230 -18.55 -4.91 7.07
N ARG A 231 -17.97 -5.24 8.22
CA ARG A 231 -17.93 -4.33 9.37
C ARG A 231 -17.11 -3.08 9.07
N LEU A 232 -15.96 -3.22 8.43
CA LEU A 232 -15.09 -2.10 8.05
C LEU A 232 -15.81 -1.14 7.09
N LEU A 233 -16.49 -1.67 6.07
CA LEU A 233 -17.27 -0.91 5.09
C LEU A 233 -18.47 -0.19 5.71
N ALA A 234 -19.00 -0.69 6.83
CA ALA A 234 -20.13 -0.06 7.52
C ALA A 234 -19.74 1.22 8.30
N PHE A 235 -18.45 1.49 8.49
CA PHE A 235 -18.01 2.71 9.18
C PHE A 235 -18.13 3.94 8.29
N ASN A 236 -18.77 4.98 8.81
CA ASN A 236 -18.93 6.25 8.09
C ASN A 236 -17.65 7.07 7.88
N ASN A 237 -16.61 6.73 8.61
CA ASN A 237 -15.29 7.37 8.63
C ASN A 237 -14.19 6.46 8.08
N VAL A 238 -14.56 5.42 7.35
CA VAL A 238 -13.66 4.57 6.58
C VAL A 238 -13.92 4.79 5.09
N LEU A 239 -12.85 4.93 4.33
CA LEU A 239 -12.85 4.94 2.87
C LEU A 239 -11.95 3.82 2.41
N LEU A 240 -12.53 2.83 1.75
CA LEU A 240 -11.82 1.69 1.18
C LEU A 240 -11.91 1.75 -0.35
N THR A 241 -10.78 1.60 -1.02
CA THR A 241 -10.67 1.40 -2.46
C THR A 241 -9.99 0.06 -2.75
N SER A 242 -10.22 -0.49 -3.92
CA SER A 242 -9.89 -1.88 -4.24
C SER A 242 -8.51 -2.01 -4.89
N HIS A 243 -7.45 -1.70 -4.14
CA HIS A 243 -6.04 -1.80 -4.53
C HIS A 243 -5.77 -1.09 -5.88
N GLN A 244 -6.34 0.11 -6.03
CA GLN A 244 -6.33 0.88 -7.28
C GLN A 244 -5.38 2.10 -7.25
N ALA A 245 -4.62 2.29 -6.18
CA ALA A 245 -3.75 3.46 -6.04
C ALA A 245 -2.74 3.62 -7.19
N PHE A 246 -2.42 2.55 -7.88
CA PHE A 246 -1.54 2.58 -9.05
C PHE A 246 -2.24 2.97 -10.36
N LEU A 247 -3.56 2.93 -10.45
CA LEU A 247 -4.32 2.92 -11.68
C LEU A 247 -4.36 4.31 -12.35
N THR A 248 -3.30 4.63 -13.08
CA THR A 248 -3.19 5.80 -13.97
C THR A 248 -2.69 5.37 -15.34
N ASN A 249 -2.90 6.18 -16.36
CA ASN A 249 -2.43 5.88 -17.71
C ASN A 249 -0.92 5.66 -17.75
N GLU A 250 -0.15 6.53 -17.09
CA GLU A 250 1.31 6.47 -17.01
C GLU A 250 1.78 5.18 -16.32
N ALA A 251 1.08 4.75 -15.27
CA ALA A 251 1.41 3.50 -14.59
C ALA A 251 1.11 2.28 -15.48
N LEU A 252 -0.01 2.28 -16.18
CA LEU A 252 -0.39 1.21 -17.09
C LEU A 252 0.59 1.09 -18.26
N ASP A 253 0.98 2.20 -18.87
CA ASP A 253 1.97 2.23 -19.95
C ASP A 253 3.31 1.68 -19.46
N ASN A 254 3.81 2.16 -18.31
CA ASN A 254 5.04 1.66 -17.73
C ASN A 254 4.99 0.17 -17.37
N ILE A 255 3.85 -0.33 -16.88
CA ILE A 255 3.66 -1.77 -16.61
C ILE A 255 3.78 -2.57 -17.89
N VAL A 256 3.09 -2.14 -18.96
CA VAL A 256 3.11 -2.82 -20.26
C VAL A 256 4.53 -2.82 -20.81
N GLU A 257 5.16 -1.67 -20.94
CA GLU A 257 6.52 -1.51 -21.48
C GLU A 257 7.53 -2.38 -20.73
N THR A 258 7.55 -2.29 -19.39
CA THR A 258 8.49 -3.06 -18.57
C THR A 258 8.23 -4.57 -18.67
N THR A 259 6.97 -5.00 -18.72
CA THR A 259 6.62 -6.42 -18.84
C THR A 259 7.09 -6.97 -20.20
N PHE A 260 6.85 -6.25 -21.29
CA PHE A 260 7.31 -6.65 -22.62
C PHE A 260 8.84 -6.62 -22.73
N ASP A 261 9.51 -5.60 -22.19
CA ASP A 261 10.97 -5.52 -22.16
C ASP A 261 11.59 -6.74 -21.44
N ASN A 262 11.03 -7.11 -20.28
CA ASN A 262 11.45 -8.31 -19.53
C ASN A 262 11.34 -9.59 -20.39
N ILE A 263 10.20 -9.75 -21.10
CA ILE A 263 9.96 -10.93 -21.96
C ILE A 263 10.90 -10.95 -23.15
N LEU A 264 11.10 -9.80 -23.83
CA LEU A 264 11.97 -9.68 -24.99
C LEU A 264 13.43 -9.95 -24.61
N LYS A 265 13.93 -9.39 -23.53
CA LYS A 265 15.30 -9.66 -23.02
C LYS A 265 15.48 -11.13 -22.68
N TYR A 266 14.49 -11.76 -22.03
CA TYR A 266 14.51 -13.19 -21.77
C TYR A 266 14.60 -14.01 -23.07
N ALA A 267 13.79 -13.67 -24.08
CA ALA A 267 13.77 -14.38 -25.37
C ALA A 267 15.10 -14.22 -26.12
N SER A 268 15.72 -13.04 -26.06
CA SER A 268 17.03 -12.73 -26.64
C SER A 268 18.22 -13.26 -25.83
N LYS A 269 17.96 -13.92 -24.70
CA LYS A 269 18.99 -14.42 -23.74
C LYS A 269 19.86 -13.30 -23.17
N GLU A 270 19.31 -12.11 -23.08
CA GLU A 270 19.92 -10.98 -22.39
C GLU A 270 19.65 -11.05 -20.87
N GLU A 271 20.49 -10.36 -20.09
CA GLU A 271 20.29 -10.27 -18.64
C GLU A 271 19.06 -9.38 -18.32
N VAL A 272 18.13 -9.89 -17.52
CA VAL A 272 16.93 -9.15 -17.08
C VAL A 272 17.14 -8.65 -15.66
N ALA A 273 17.26 -7.34 -15.50
CA ALA A 273 17.50 -6.70 -14.20
C ALA A 273 16.34 -6.88 -13.20
N ASN A 274 15.12 -7.07 -13.69
CA ASN A 274 13.90 -7.15 -12.90
C ASN A 274 13.54 -8.56 -12.40
N VAL A 275 14.55 -9.46 -12.35
CA VAL A 275 14.36 -10.82 -11.85
C VAL A 275 14.20 -10.84 -10.33
N VAL A 276 13.35 -11.73 -9.85
CA VAL A 276 13.22 -12.08 -8.43
C VAL A 276 13.41 -13.59 -8.28
N TRP A 277 14.14 -14.00 -7.27
CA TRP A 277 14.45 -15.42 -7.07
C TRP A 277 14.69 -15.73 -5.59
N TYR A 278 14.59 -17.02 -5.25
CA TYR A 278 14.88 -17.53 -3.92
C TYR A 278 16.35 -17.98 -3.85
N ASP A 279 17.10 -17.43 -2.92
CA ASP A 279 18.48 -17.85 -2.66
C ASP A 279 18.48 -18.97 -1.62
N GLU A 280 18.86 -20.19 -2.05
CA GLU A 280 18.88 -21.37 -1.20
C GLU A 280 19.97 -21.31 -0.12
N GLU A 281 21.09 -20.62 -0.39
CA GLU A 281 22.19 -20.51 0.57
C GLU A 281 21.83 -19.56 1.72
N THR A 282 21.26 -18.42 1.40
CA THR A 282 20.87 -17.42 2.40
C THR A 282 19.45 -17.61 2.90
N GLN A 283 18.65 -18.47 2.28
CA GLN A 283 17.21 -18.67 2.50
C GLN A 283 16.40 -17.36 2.41
N LYS A 284 16.80 -16.48 1.50
CA LYS A 284 16.17 -15.17 1.30
C LYS A 284 15.72 -15.00 -0.15
N ILE A 285 14.74 -14.12 -0.33
CA ILE A 285 14.37 -13.64 -1.64
C ILE A 285 15.36 -12.54 -2.04
N VAL A 286 15.84 -12.62 -3.27
CA VAL A 286 16.80 -11.69 -3.86
C VAL A 286 16.16 -11.02 -5.07
N GLU A 287 16.36 -9.73 -5.18
CA GLU A 287 15.95 -8.91 -6.30
C GLU A 287 17.18 -8.56 -7.15
N GLY A 288 17.02 -8.69 -8.46
CA GLY A 288 18.10 -8.46 -9.42
C GLY A 288 18.88 -9.71 -9.79
N PRO A 289 19.76 -9.60 -10.80
CA PRO A 289 20.52 -10.72 -11.31
C PRO A 289 21.47 -11.30 -10.25
N LYS A 290 21.73 -12.61 -10.38
CA LYS A 290 22.74 -13.27 -9.52
C LYS A 290 24.10 -12.59 -9.75
N LYS A 291 24.70 -12.06 -8.70
CA LYS A 291 26.07 -11.58 -8.77
C LYS A 291 26.97 -12.77 -9.13
N LYS A 292 27.73 -12.61 -10.22
CA LYS A 292 28.72 -13.60 -10.68
C LYS A 292 29.84 -13.75 -9.67
#